data_71eb341482e11043fbeab45dab4aa5ca
#
_entry.id   71eb341482e11043fbeab45dab4aa5ca
#
_cell.length_a   1.000
_cell.length_b   1.000
_cell.length_c   1.000
_cell.angle_alpha   90.00
_cell.angle_beta   90.00
_cell.angle_gamma   90.00
#
_symmetry.space_group_name_H-M   'P 1'
#
loop_
_entity.id
_entity.type
_entity.pdbx_description
1 polymer ?
#
loop_
_entity_poly.entity_id
_entity_poly.type
_entity_poly.pdbx_seq_one_letter_code
_entity_poly.pdbx_strand_id
1 'polypeptide(L)'
;IDGTGKDYDKIVNQSVKLKQLGYDTHMIFVNTSIDVALERNANRKRSVQDSVATKSWKQVQSNMGKFSQHFRGNMVIVDNNDIKEDDGTIFNDVLRQIRSLARKKVKNPTAKAWIENQMQLRNITKAPSGRNIGKAGGQGAGRVTMPGSAGFKTKMGRKRPKTGRYAKK
;
A
#
# COMPACT_ATOMS: atom_id res chain seq x y z
N ILE A 1 0.37 -2.92 -8.36
CA ILE A 1 0.33 -2.87 -9.84
C ILE A 1 0.60 -4.28 -10.33
N ASP A 2 -0.29 -4.83 -11.12
CA ASP A 2 -0.16 -6.14 -11.75
C ASP A 2 0.37 -6.00 -13.18
N GLY A 3 1.18 -6.96 -13.63
CA GLY A 3 1.75 -6.96 -14.96
C GLY A 3 2.47 -8.28 -15.28
N THR A 4 2.60 -8.57 -16.57
CA THR A 4 3.20 -9.84 -17.04
C THR A 4 4.73 -9.89 -16.93
N GLY A 5 5.40 -8.79 -16.59
CA GLY A 5 6.88 -8.73 -16.58
C GLY A 5 7.54 -8.69 -17.97
N LYS A 6 6.75 -8.64 -19.03
CA LYS A 6 7.22 -8.69 -20.42
C LYS A 6 7.90 -7.40 -20.87
N ASP A 7 7.35 -6.26 -20.44
CA ASP A 7 7.84 -4.93 -20.79
C ASP A 7 8.64 -4.35 -19.61
N TYR A 8 9.96 -4.48 -19.70
CA TYR A 8 10.89 -4.02 -18.68
C TYR A 8 10.80 -2.51 -18.46
N ASP A 9 10.85 -1.73 -19.55
CA ASP A 9 10.92 -0.27 -19.47
C ASP A 9 9.64 0.33 -18.86
N LYS A 10 8.49 -0.23 -19.22
CA LYS A 10 7.21 0.16 -18.63
C LYS A 10 7.20 -0.02 -17.12
N ILE A 11 7.67 -1.17 -16.62
CA ILE A 11 7.69 -1.49 -15.19
C ILE A 11 8.69 -0.59 -14.44
N VAL A 12 9.87 -0.39 -15.02
CA VAL A 12 10.90 0.51 -14.45
C VAL A 12 10.38 1.94 -14.37
N ASN A 13 9.78 2.46 -15.46
CA ASN A 13 9.21 3.79 -15.48
C ASN A 13 8.09 3.98 -14.44
N GLN A 14 7.25 2.97 -14.25
CA GLN A 14 6.24 2.98 -13.17
C GLN A 14 6.89 3.03 -11.79
N SER A 15 7.93 2.21 -11.57
CA SER A 15 8.70 2.21 -10.31
C SER A 15 9.33 3.56 -10.03
N VAL A 16 9.93 4.20 -11.05
CA VAL A 16 10.55 5.53 -10.91
C VAL A 16 9.50 6.59 -10.55
N LYS A 17 8.37 6.61 -11.26
CA LYS A 17 7.27 7.54 -10.95
C LYS A 17 6.75 7.38 -9.53
N LEU A 18 6.57 6.14 -9.07
CA LEU A 18 6.16 5.87 -7.69
C LEU A 18 7.19 6.35 -6.67
N LYS A 19 8.50 6.15 -6.95
CA LYS A 19 9.57 6.67 -6.08
C LYS A 19 9.57 8.19 -6.00
N GLN A 20 9.29 8.89 -7.09
CA GLN A 20 9.14 10.35 -7.11
C GLN A 20 7.98 10.83 -6.24
N LEU A 21 6.89 10.05 -6.18
CA LEU A 21 5.74 10.32 -5.32
C LEU A 21 5.98 9.97 -3.83
N GLY A 22 7.14 9.41 -3.50
CA GLY A 22 7.49 9.06 -2.12
C GLY A 22 7.36 7.59 -1.76
N TYR A 23 6.96 6.71 -2.68
CA TYR A 23 6.84 5.28 -2.39
C TYR A 23 8.17 4.55 -2.46
N ASP A 24 8.39 3.60 -1.56
CA ASP A 24 9.38 2.55 -1.76
C ASP A 24 8.75 1.42 -2.59
N THR A 25 9.42 1.02 -3.68
CA THR A 25 8.88 0.02 -4.61
C THR A 25 9.50 -1.34 -4.36
N HIS A 26 8.66 -2.36 -4.41
CA HIS A 26 9.03 -3.76 -4.27
C HIS A 26 8.47 -4.57 -5.44
N MET A 27 9.13 -5.65 -5.81
CA MET A 27 8.69 -6.55 -6.88
C MET A 27 8.47 -7.95 -6.32
N ILE A 28 7.34 -8.55 -6.67
CA ILE A 28 7.09 -9.97 -6.51
C ILE A 28 7.06 -10.56 -7.90
N PHE A 29 8.02 -11.40 -8.20
CA PHE A 29 8.16 -12.06 -9.49
C PHE A 29 7.71 -13.51 -9.35
N VAL A 30 6.59 -13.83 -9.98
CA VAL A 30 6.06 -15.20 -9.99
C VAL A 30 6.68 -15.93 -11.17
N ASN A 31 7.53 -16.91 -10.89
CA ASN A 31 8.22 -17.70 -11.89
C ASN A 31 7.51 -19.04 -12.12
N THR A 32 7.46 -19.47 -13.38
CA THR A 32 6.87 -20.74 -13.78
C THR A 32 7.71 -21.30 -14.93
N SER A 33 7.95 -22.60 -14.98
CA SER A 33 8.59 -23.25 -16.11
C SER A 33 7.73 -23.14 -17.38
N ILE A 34 8.36 -23.29 -18.55
CA ILE A 34 7.64 -23.19 -19.83
C ILE A 34 6.62 -24.32 -19.97
N ASP A 35 6.95 -25.52 -19.51
CA ASP A 35 6.06 -26.68 -19.62
C ASP A 35 4.77 -26.48 -18.81
N VAL A 36 4.92 -26.06 -17.54
CA VAL A 36 3.78 -25.75 -16.67
C VAL A 36 2.97 -24.55 -17.20
N ALA A 37 3.64 -23.55 -17.78
CA ALA A 37 2.96 -22.40 -18.36
C ALA A 37 2.12 -22.80 -19.59
N LEU A 38 2.61 -23.68 -20.45
CA LEU A 38 1.89 -24.20 -21.62
C LEU A 38 0.73 -25.11 -21.21
N GLU A 39 0.95 -26.02 -20.27
CA GLU A 39 -0.11 -26.87 -19.72
C GLU A 39 -1.26 -26.03 -19.15
N ARG A 40 -0.95 -25.05 -18.32
CA ARG A 40 -1.96 -24.15 -17.76
C ARG A 40 -2.64 -23.29 -18.83
N ASN A 41 -1.91 -22.91 -19.89
CA ASN A 41 -2.48 -22.18 -21.02
C ASN A 41 -3.51 -23.05 -21.76
N ALA A 42 -3.21 -24.33 -21.99
CA ALA A 42 -4.12 -25.27 -22.66
C ALA A 42 -5.42 -25.50 -21.84
N ASN A 43 -5.30 -25.55 -20.51
CA ASN A 43 -6.43 -25.79 -19.60
C ASN A 43 -7.31 -24.57 -19.33
N ARG A 44 -6.98 -23.39 -19.89
CA ARG A 44 -7.79 -22.17 -19.72
C ARG A 44 -8.96 -22.14 -20.69
N LYS A 45 -10.11 -21.60 -20.25
CA LYS A 45 -11.26 -21.32 -21.13
C LYS A 45 -10.89 -20.45 -22.34
N ARG A 46 -9.91 -19.55 -22.17
CA ARG A 46 -9.36 -18.68 -23.22
C ARG A 46 -7.85 -18.88 -23.25
N SER A 47 -7.40 -19.79 -24.08
CA SER A 47 -6.00 -20.04 -24.35
C SER A 47 -5.46 -19.10 -25.43
N VAL A 48 -4.16 -18.89 -25.45
CA VAL A 48 -3.41 -18.25 -26.54
C VAL A 48 -2.58 -19.29 -27.26
N GLN A 49 -2.17 -19.01 -28.50
CA GLN A 49 -1.29 -19.92 -29.24
C GLN A 49 0.03 -20.15 -28.46
N ASP A 50 0.52 -21.39 -28.45
CA ASP A 50 1.72 -21.78 -27.70
C ASP A 50 2.96 -21.00 -28.15
N SER A 51 3.07 -20.65 -29.42
CA SER A 51 4.12 -19.78 -29.95
C SER A 51 4.12 -18.39 -29.30
N VAL A 52 2.93 -17.83 -29.06
CA VAL A 52 2.76 -16.52 -28.39
C VAL A 52 3.09 -16.63 -26.90
N ALA A 53 2.61 -17.71 -26.26
CA ALA A 53 2.91 -17.98 -24.84
C ALA A 53 4.41 -18.16 -24.64
N THR A 54 5.07 -18.97 -25.45
CA THR A 54 6.51 -19.23 -25.42
C THR A 54 7.34 -17.96 -25.65
N LYS A 55 6.96 -17.14 -26.66
CA LYS A 55 7.64 -15.87 -26.92
C LYS A 55 7.54 -14.93 -25.71
N SER A 56 6.34 -14.82 -25.12
CA SER A 56 6.12 -13.99 -23.95
C SER A 56 6.91 -14.49 -22.74
N TRP A 57 6.92 -15.80 -22.51
CA TRP A 57 7.69 -16.42 -21.44
C TRP A 57 9.20 -16.13 -21.58
N LYS A 58 9.78 -16.32 -22.78
CA LYS A 58 11.20 -16.02 -23.05
C LYS A 58 11.54 -14.56 -22.75
N GLN A 59 10.66 -13.61 -23.11
CA GLN A 59 10.84 -12.19 -22.81
C GLN A 59 10.83 -11.92 -21.31
N VAL A 60 9.91 -12.54 -20.55
CA VAL A 60 9.84 -12.41 -19.10
C VAL A 60 11.11 -12.95 -18.44
N GLN A 61 11.57 -14.14 -18.86
CA GLN A 61 12.80 -14.74 -18.32
C GLN A 61 14.03 -13.87 -18.62
N SER A 62 14.15 -13.32 -19.82
CA SER A 62 15.25 -12.42 -20.17
C SER A 62 15.27 -11.12 -19.33
N ASN A 63 14.11 -10.69 -18.82
CA ASN A 63 14.00 -9.50 -17.99
C ASN A 63 14.26 -9.77 -16.49
N MET A 64 14.21 -11.02 -16.04
CA MET A 64 14.32 -11.37 -14.62
C MET A 64 15.62 -10.84 -13.99
N GLY A 65 16.77 -11.02 -14.66
CA GLY A 65 18.05 -10.49 -14.20
C GLY A 65 18.07 -8.96 -14.12
N LYS A 66 17.48 -8.29 -15.11
CA LYS A 66 17.36 -6.83 -15.15
C LYS A 66 16.48 -6.32 -14.00
N PHE A 67 15.35 -6.98 -13.71
CA PHE A 67 14.51 -6.65 -12.57
C PHE A 67 15.24 -6.86 -11.25
N SER A 68 15.99 -7.94 -11.11
CA SER A 68 16.82 -8.20 -9.94
C SER A 68 17.81 -7.07 -9.68
N GLN A 69 18.45 -6.55 -10.73
CA GLN A 69 19.35 -5.39 -10.64
C GLN A 69 18.61 -4.10 -10.26
N HIS A 70 17.43 -3.84 -10.85
CA HIS A 70 16.68 -2.61 -10.59
C HIS A 70 16.08 -2.58 -9.19
N PHE A 71 15.46 -3.67 -8.74
CA PHE A 71 14.81 -3.75 -7.43
C PHE A 71 15.76 -4.19 -6.33
N ARG A 72 16.91 -4.80 -6.66
CA ARG A 72 17.92 -5.31 -5.72
C ARG A 72 17.25 -6.10 -4.58
N GLY A 73 17.60 -5.82 -3.32
CA GLY A 73 17.02 -6.51 -2.14
C GLY A 73 15.51 -6.26 -1.89
N ASN A 74 14.81 -5.63 -2.82
CA ASN A 74 13.36 -5.41 -2.79
C ASN A 74 12.61 -6.28 -3.82
N MET A 75 13.24 -7.33 -4.34
CA MET A 75 12.62 -8.31 -5.22
C MET A 75 12.48 -9.64 -4.49
N VAL A 76 11.32 -10.26 -4.62
CA VAL A 76 11.01 -11.62 -4.18
C VAL A 76 10.67 -12.44 -5.40
N ILE A 77 11.29 -13.61 -5.54
CA ILE A 77 10.96 -14.58 -6.58
C ILE A 77 10.16 -15.70 -5.95
N VAL A 78 8.99 -15.96 -6.50
CA VAL A 78 8.07 -17.02 -6.07
C VAL A 78 8.09 -18.11 -7.12
N ASP A 79 8.43 -19.32 -6.73
CA ASP A 79 8.28 -20.50 -7.58
C ASP A 79 6.81 -20.94 -7.59
N ASN A 80 6.24 -21.04 -8.80
CA ASN A 80 4.85 -21.39 -9.02
C ASN A 80 4.73 -22.64 -9.92
N ASN A 81 5.69 -23.56 -9.87
CA ASN A 81 5.68 -24.78 -10.67
C ASN A 81 4.79 -25.86 -10.03
N ASP A 82 4.98 -26.13 -8.73
CA ASP A 82 4.29 -27.17 -8.00
C ASP A 82 3.11 -26.62 -7.19
N ILE A 83 2.03 -26.32 -7.87
CA ILE A 83 0.76 -26.19 -7.15
C ILE A 83 0.14 -27.59 -7.09
N LYS A 84 0.61 -28.39 -6.15
CA LYS A 84 -0.21 -29.48 -5.61
C LYS A 84 -1.39 -28.82 -4.92
N GLU A 85 -2.58 -29.36 -5.17
CA GLU A 85 -3.85 -28.84 -4.67
C GLU A 85 -3.71 -28.24 -3.26
N ASP A 86 -3.82 -26.93 -3.22
CA ASP A 86 -4.22 -26.02 -2.14
C ASP A 86 -3.90 -26.46 -0.68
N ASP A 87 -2.65 -26.71 -0.38
CA ASP A 87 -2.21 -26.81 1.03
C ASP A 87 -1.92 -25.44 1.65
N GLY A 88 -2.05 -24.36 0.88
CA GLY A 88 -1.82 -22.99 1.31
C GLY A 88 -0.35 -22.65 1.65
N THR A 89 0.60 -23.59 1.52
CA THR A 89 1.99 -23.37 1.95
C THR A 89 2.67 -22.30 1.13
N ILE A 90 2.54 -22.36 -0.21
CA ILE A 90 3.12 -21.36 -1.12
C ILE A 90 2.53 -19.99 -0.81
N PHE A 91 1.20 -19.91 -0.63
CA PHE A 91 0.53 -18.66 -0.29
C PHE A 91 1.02 -18.09 1.05
N ASN A 92 1.16 -18.92 2.07
CA ASN A 92 1.64 -18.51 3.39
C ASN A 92 3.09 -18.02 3.34
N ASP A 93 3.95 -18.66 2.54
CA ASP A 93 5.34 -18.25 2.35
C ASP A 93 5.43 -16.91 1.62
N VAL A 94 4.68 -16.74 0.55
CA VAL A 94 4.56 -15.46 -0.16
C VAL A 94 4.05 -14.36 0.78
N LEU A 95 3.00 -14.63 1.54
CA LEU A 95 2.43 -13.68 2.50
C LEU A 95 3.44 -13.30 3.58
N ARG A 96 4.22 -14.26 4.09
CA ARG A 96 5.30 -14.00 5.05
C ARG A 96 6.37 -13.06 4.47
N GLN A 97 6.79 -13.31 3.22
CA GLN A 97 7.76 -12.47 2.52
C GLN A 97 7.22 -11.06 2.25
N ILE A 98 5.97 -10.92 1.80
CA ILE A 98 5.29 -9.63 1.62
C ILE A 98 5.22 -8.85 2.95
N ARG A 99 4.84 -9.51 4.03
CA ARG A 99 4.82 -8.90 5.37
C ARG A 99 6.20 -8.43 5.81
N SER A 100 7.26 -9.18 5.48
CA SER A 100 8.65 -8.77 5.74
C SER A 100 9.00 -7.51 4.95
N LEU A 101 8.63 -7.43 3.67
CA LEU A 101 8.85 -6.24 2.85
C LEU A 101 8.09 -5.02 3.40
N ALA A 102 6.81 -5.21 3.77
CA ALA A 102 5.96 -4.15 4.31
C ALA A 102 6.43 -3.58 5.66
N ARG A 103 7.17 -4.37 6.45
CA ARG A 103 7.76 -3.94 7.73
C ARG A 103 9.10 -3.22 7.58
N LYS A 104 9.68 -3.18 6.39
CA LYS A 104 10.93 -2.44 6.17
C LYS A 104 10.72 -0.95 6.46
N LYS A 105 11.71 -0.34 7.11
CA LYS A 105 11.70 1.10 7.33
C LYS A 105 11.65 1.85 6.00
N VAL A 106 10.85 2.90 5.94
CA VAL A 106 10.76 3.80 4.79
C VAL A 106 12.13 4.37 4.46
N LYS A 107 12.57 4.19 3.22
CA LYS A 107 13.87 4.67 2.73
C LYS A 107 13.75 5.92 1.87
N ASN A 108 12.60 6.10 1.21
CA ASN A 108 12.37 7.22 0.31
C ASN A 108 12.47 8.57 1.06
N PRO A 109 13.32 9.50 0.60
CA PRO A 109 13.51 10.79 1.30
C PRO A 109 12.27 11.66 1.32
N THR A 110 11.47 11.66 0.24
CA THR A 110 10.20 12.39 0.15
C THR A 110 9.20 11.90 1.20
N ALA A 111 9.08 10.57 1.35
CA ALA A 111 8.20 10.00 2.35
C ALA A 111 8.70 10.28 3.78
N LYS A 112 10.01 10.22 4.01
CA LYS A 112 10.59 10.56 5.32
C LYS A 112 10.28 12.01 5.70
N ALA A 113 10.53 12.96 4.81
CA ALA A 113 10.24 14.37 5.06
C ALA A 113 8.74 14.60 5.35
N TRP A 114 7.86 13.92 4.60
CA TRP A 114 6.42 13.99 4.86
C TRP A 114 6.03 13.41 6.23
N ILE A 115 6.57 12.25 6.61
CA ILE A 115 6.32 11.61 7.92
C ILE A 115 6.80 12.53 9.05
N GLU A 116 8.01 13.10 8.95
CA GLU A 116 8.54 14.03 9.94
C GLU A 116 7.64 15.27 10.12
N ASN A 117 7.21 15.86 9.03
CA ASN A 117 6.27 16.99 9.05
C ASN A 117 4.95 16.60 9.74
N GLN A 118 4.36 15.43 9.39
CA GLN A 118 3.14 14.96 10.02
C GLN A 118 3.30 14.68 11.53
N MET A 119 4.47 14.18 11.94
CA MET A 119 4.78 13.98 13.36
C MET A 119 4.89 15.32 14.12
N GLN A 120 5.54 16.33 13.52
CA GLN A 120 5.63 17.66 14.10
C GLN A 120 4.25 18.30 14.26
N LEU A 121 3.41 18.24 13.24
CA LEU A 121 2.03 18.75 13.30
C LEU A 121 1.21 18.08 14.41
N ARG A 122 1.32 16.76 14.57
CA ARG A 122 0.65 16.02 15.64
C ARG A 122 1.17 16.39 17.03
N ASN A 123 2.45 16.67 17.16
CA ASN A 123 3.04 17.11 18.43
C ASN A 123 2.61 18.53 18.79
N ILE A 124 2.47 19.43 17.82
CA ILE A 124 1.94 20.78 18.02
C ILE A 124 0.47 20.71 18.47
N THR A 125 -0.34 19.83 17.86
CA THR A 125 -1.75 19.64 18.25
C THR A 125 -1.92 18.92 19.59
N LYS A 126 -0.88 18.24 20.07
CA LYS A 126 -0.77 17.65 21.41
C LYS A 126 -0.06 18.54 22.42
N ALA A 127 0.22 19.79 22.09
CA ALA A 127 0.78 20.74 23.05
C ALA A 127 -0.09 20.71 24.34
N PRO A 128 0.53 20.66 25.52
CA PRO A 128 -0.17 20.40 26.77
C PRO A 128 -1.24 21.46 26.94
N SER A 129 -2.47 21.04 27.14
CA SER A 129 -3.50 21.89 27.73
C SER A 129 -2.93 22.34 29.06
N GLY A 130 -2.30 23.52 29.04
CA GLY A 130 -1.66 24.11 30.19
C GLY A 130 -2.66 24.31 31.33
N ARG A 131 -2.72 23.33 32.19
CA ARG A 131 -3.25 23.48 33.52
C ARG A 131 -2.08 23.59 34.47
N ASN A 132 -1.50 24.79 34.47
CA ASN A 132 -0.83 25.36 35.64
C ASN A 132 -0.92 26.90 35.52
N ILE A 133 -2.15 27.43 35.65
CA ILE A 133 -2.29 28.80 36.11
C ILE A 133 -2.07 28.72 37.60
N GLY A 134 -0.81 28.87 37.98
CA GLY A 134 -0.47 29.16 39.34
C GLY A 134 -1.27 30.35 39.80
N LYS A 135 -1.89 30.24 40.95
CA LYS A 135 -2.46 31.37 41.72
C LYS A 135 -1.41 32.47 41.86
N ALA A 136 -1.50 33.50 41.08
CA ALA A 136 -0.89 34.80 41.38
C ALA A 136 -2.03 35.78 41.45
N GLY A 137 -2.16 36.40 42.60
CA GLY A 137 -3.22 37.30 42.94
C GLY A 137 -3.16 38.61 42.19
N GLY A 138 -4.32 39.21 42.05
CA GLY A 138 -4.52 40.64 42.24
C GLY A 138 -4.37 41.52 41.00
N GLN A 139 -5.44 42.23 40.77
CA GLN A 139 -5.60 43.58 40.20
C GLN A 139 -5.83 43.70 38.67
N GLY A 140 -7.04 44.02 38.43
CA GLY A 140 -7.74 44.96 37.56
C GLY A 140 -7.07 45.39 36.28
N ALA A 141 -7.78 45.20 35.20
CA ALA A 141 -8.16 46.26 34.25
C ALA A 141 -8.66 45.65 32.92
N GLY A 142 -9.75 46.20 32.43
CA GLY A 142 -9.96 46.34 31.00
C GLY A 142 -10.70 45.21 30.29
N ARG A 143 -12.00 45.23 30.39
CA ARG A 143 -12.94 44.52 29.53
C ARG A 143 -12.87 45.12 28.11
N VAL A 144 -12.19 44.43 27.19
CA VAL A 144 -12.29 44.72 25.76
C VAL A 144 -13.41 43.87 25.18
N THR A 145 -14.52 44.50 24.84
CA THR A 145 -15.65 43.91 24.11
C THR A 145 -15.29 43.87 22.63
N MET A 146 -15.19 42.65 22.05
CA MET A 146 -15.15 42.46 20.62
C MET A 146 -16.59 42.41 20.07
N PRO A 147 -16.90 43.07 18.94
CA PRO A 147 -18.23 43.03 18.35
C PRO A 147 -18.42 41.80 17.46
N GLY A 148 -19.54 41.12 17.68
CA GLY A 148 -20.34 40.42 16.67
C GLY A 148 -19.78 39.19 15.99
N SER A 149 -20.06 38.00 16.53
CA SER A 149 -20.21 36.82 15.72
C SER A 149 -21.62 36.25 15.88
N ALA A 150 -22.40 36.37 14.81
CA ALA A 150 -23.75 35.83 14.72
C ALA A 150 -23.72 34.32 14.78
N GLY A 151 -24.50 33.74 15.68
CA GLY A 151 -24.60 32.32 15.90
C GLY A 151 -25.22 31.56 14.72
N PHE A 152 -24.50 30.59 14.21
CA PHE A 152 -25.04 29.62 13.28
C PHE A 152 -25.42 28.35 14.05
N LYS A 153 -26.73 28.21 14.34
CA LYS A 153 -27.28 26.98 14.93
C LYS A 153 -27.62 25.99 13.83
N THR A 154 -26.77 24.98 13.59
CA THR A 154 -27.14 23.83 12.78
C THR A 154 -27.74 22.74 13.66
N LYS A 155 -29.06 22.56 13.54
CA LYS A 155 -29.78 21.39 14.04
C LYS A 155 -29.53 20.20 13.12
N MET A 156 -28.63 19.27 13.47
CA MET A 156 -28.56 17.96 12.82
C MET A 156 -29.24 16.92 13.72
N GLY A 157 -30.47 16.55 13.36
CA GLY A 157 -31.18 15.42 13.94
C GLY A 157 -30.63 14.11 13.40
N ARG A 158 -29.90 13.33 14.22
CA ARG A 158 -29.52 11.95 13.91
C ARG A 158 -30.71 11.02 14.15
N LYS A 159 -31.36 10.52 13.09
CA LYS A 159 -32.24 9.36 13.15
C LYS A 159 -31.39 8.06 13.18
N ARG A 160 -31.52 7.28 14.25
CA ARG A 160 -30.96 5.92 14.32
C ARG A 160 -31.79 4.95 13.45
N PRO A 161 -31.17 4.08 12.64
CA PRO A 161 -31.91 3.02 11.96
C PRO A 161 -32.32 1.93 12.95
N LYS A 162 -33.58 1.49 12.83
CA LYS A 162 -34.14 0.35 13.61
C LYS A 162 -33.56 -0.96 13.06
N THR A 163 -32.98 -1.77 13.95
CA THR A 163 -32.54 -3.14 13.67
C THR A 163 -33.75 -4.03 13.39
N GLY A 164 -33.88 -4.49 12.14
CA GLY A 164 -34.85 -5.53 11.78
C GLY A 164 -34.31 -6.92 12.12
N ARG A 165 -35.10 -7.70 12.91
CA ARG A 165 -34.88 -9.11 13.19
C ARG A 165 -35.14 -9.93 11.93
N TYR A 166 -34.18 -10.74 11.48
CA TYR A 166 -34.44 -11.79 10.50
C TYR A 166 -34.96 -13.01 11.19
N ALA A 167 -36.20 -13.41 10.83
CA ALA A 167 -36.80 -14.69 11.23
C ALA A 167 -36.21 -15.81 10.35
N LYS A 168 -35.87 -16.94 11.02
CA LYS A 168 -35.49 -18.21 10.38
C LYS A 168 -36.73 -18.85 9.70
N LYS A 169 -36.54 -19.31 8.48
CA LYS A 169 -37.18 -20.49 7.91
C LYS A 169 -36.12 -21.35 7.24
#